data_256fd21d8849b82dbd6ecf8dc1acd6b1
#
_entry.id   256fd21d8849b82dbd6ecf8dc1acd6b1
#
_cell.length_a   1.000
_cell.length_b   1.000
_cell.length_c   1.000
_cell.angle_alpha   90.00
_cell.angle_beta   90.00
_cell.angle_gamma   90.00
#
_symmetry.space_group_name_H-M   'P 1'
#
loop_
_entity.id
_entity.type
_entity.pdbx_description
1 polymer ?
#
loop_
_entity_poly.entity_id
_entity_poly.type
_entity_poly.pdbx_seq_one_letter_code
_entity_poly.pdbx_strand_id
1 'polypeptide(L)'
;MSEEKKVVRPVSWPHDAKCAFSLSFDLDGDTIWRNKTVKLPNGSQYIKGRSIGLFGPDRGAARILDILRNYDLKATWFVPTDMMQE
;
A
#
# COMPACT_ATOMS: atom_id res chain seq x y z
N MET A 1 14.34 35.65 -15.05
CA MET A 1 13.88 35.18 -14.84
C MET A 1 13.09 34.96 -15.23
N SER A 2 12.96 34.71 -15.48
CA SER A 2 12.05 34.52 -15.77
C SER A 2 11.37 33.83 -15.32
N GLU A 3 10.92 33.82 -14.85
CA GLU A 3 10.23 33.13 -14.41
C GLU A 3 9.31 32.83 -15.20
N GLU A 4 9.37 31.92 -15.70
CA GLU A 4 8.45 31.49 -16.33
C GLU A 4 7.43 31.18 -15.58
N LYS A 5 6.39 31.78 -15.48
CA LYS A 5 5.25 31.44 -14.86
C LYS A 5 4.71 30.30 -15.48
N LYS A 6 4.63 29.15 -14.83
CA LYS A 6 3.89 28.08 -15.31
C LYS A 6 2.48 28.43 -15.36
N VAL A 7 1.85 28.24 -16.48
CA VAL A 7 0.42 28.44 -16.58
C VAL A 7 -0.24 27.25 -15.96
N VAL A 8 -0.87 27.45 -14.83
CA VAL A 8 -1.59 26.42 -14.17
C VAL A 8 -3.04 26.51 -14.62
N ARG A 9 -3.48 25.54 -15.38
CA ARG A 9 -4.87 25.54 -15.83
C ARG A 9 -5.74 25.05 -14.68
N PRO A 10 -6.86 25.71 -14.42
CA PRO A 10 -7.75 25.24 -13.39
C PRO A 10 -8.26 23.84 -13.73
N VAL A 11 -8.31 22.98 -12.74
CA VAL A 11 -8.81 21.63 -12.91
C VAL A 11 -10.25 21.62 -12.42
N SER A 12 -11.12 21.07 -13.23
CA SER A 12 -12.51 20.93 -12.85
C SER A 12 -12.71 19.50 -12.36
N TRP A 13 -13.15 19.37 -11.14
CA TRP A 13 -13.38 18.06 -10.53
C TRP A 13 -14.87 17.73 -10.57
N PRO A 14 -15.21 16.45 -10.64
CA PRO A 14 -16.60 16.03 -10.58
C PRO A 14 -17.29 16.50 -9.31
N HIS A 15 -18.58 16.75 -9.39
CA HIS A 15 -19.41 17.10 -8.24
C HIS A 15 -18.96 18.38 -7.55
N ASP A 16 -18.36 19.30 -8.32
CA ASP A 16 -17.91 20.58 -7.79
C ASP A 16 -16.92 20.43 -6.66
N ALA A 17 -16.19 19.33 -6.63
CA ALA A 17 -15.17 19.13 -5.62
C ALA A 17 -14.02 20.10 -5.85
N LYS A 18 -13.39 20.53 -4.77
CA LYS A 18 -12.27 21.45 -4.87
C LYS A 18 -10.95 20.73 -5.07
N CYS A 19 -10.89 19.48 -4.76
CA CYS A 19 -9.69 18.67 -4.94
C CYS A 19 -10.06 17.21 -4.93
N ALA A 20 -9.10 16.37 -5.23
CA ALA A 20 -9.29 14.94 -5.15
C ALA A 20 -8.02 14.32 -4.59
N PHE A 21 -8.15 13.24 -3.84
CA PHE A 21 -6.99 12.50 -3.40
C PHE A 21 -7.32 11.01 -3.48
N SER A 22 -6.30 10.19 -3.55
CA SER A 22 -6.50 8.77 -3.54
C SER A 22 -5.69 8.16 -2.41
N LEU A 23 -6.25 7.13 -1.80
CA LEU A 23 -5.60 6.42 -0.72
C LEU A 23 -5.35 5.01 -1.21
N SER A 24 -4.12 4.56 -1.14
CA SER A 24 -3.79 3.24 -1.60
C SER A 24 -2.89 2.53 -0.61
N PHE A 25 -2.95 1.21 -0.62
CA PHE A 25 -2.14 0.39 0.25
C PHE A 25 -1.54 -0.74 -0.56
N ASP A 26 -0.29 -1.08 -0.26
CA ASP A 26 0.38 -2.21 -0.87
C ASP A 26 0.42 -3.33 0.16
N LEU A 27 -0.14 -4.48 -0.19
CA LEU A 27 -0.18 -5.61 0.72
C LEU A 27 0.81 -6.67 0.24
N ASP A 28 2.09 -6.41 0.46
CA ASP A 28 3.14 -7.26 -0.05
C ASP A 28 3.44 -8.45 0.87
N GLY A 29 3.03 -8.38 2.11
CA GLY A 29 3.30 -9.45 3.06
C GLY A 29 4.77 -9.67 3.24
N ASP A 30 5.19 -10.93 3.21
CA ASP A 30 6.59 -11.29 3.38
C ASP A 30 7.30 -11.53 2.05
N THR A 31 6.70 -11.12 0.93
CA THR A 31 7.25 -11.40 -0.40
C THR A 31 8.67 -10.87 -0.56
N ILE A 32 8.91 -9.64 -0.14
CA ILE A 32 10.24 -9.05 -0.27
C ILE A 32 11.24 -9.83 0.58
N TRP A 33 10.84 -10.18 1.80
CA TRP A 33 11.73 -10.88 2.70
C TRP A 33 12.02 -12.29 2.20
N ARG A 34 11.04 -13.00 1.67
CA ARG A 34 11.26 -14.31 1.09
C ARG A 34 12.23 -14.24 -0.08
N ASN A 35 12.05 -13.25 -0.96
CA ASN A 35 12.91 -13.11 -2.12
C ASN A 35 14.34 -12.75 -1.74
N LYS A 36 14.51 -11.98 -0.68
CA LYS A 36 15.84 -11.62 -0.24
C LYS A 36 16.55 -12.77 0.45
N THR A 37 15.84 -13.52 1.26
CA THR A 37 16.47 -14.54 2.08
C THR A 37 16.69 -15.86 1.37
N VAL A 38 15.98 -16.10 0.28
CA VAL A 38 16.11 -17.37 -0.43
C VAL A 38 17.53 -17.54 -0.99
N LYS A 39 18.23 -16.45 -1.22
CA LYS A 39 19.59 -16.50 -1.75
C LYS A 39 20.66 -16.60 -0.66
N LEU A 40 20.27 -16.60 0.59
CA LEU A 40 21.21 -16.64 1.68
C LEU A 40 21.33 -18.07 2.20
N PRO A 41 22.51 -18.47 2.72
CA PRO A 41 22.69 -19.84 3.21
C PRO A 41 21.69 -20.23 4.28
N ASN A 42 21.30 -19.31 5.15
CA ASN A 42 20.35 -19.60 6.21
C ASN A 42 19.05 -18.86 6.01
N GLY A 43 18.63 -18.72 4.74
CA GLY A 43 17.46 -17.90 4.44
C GLY A 43 16.21 -18.36 5.16
N SER A 44 16.03 -19.68 5.33
CA SER A 44 14.84 -20.19 5.98
C SER A 44 14.79 -19.87 7.47
N GLN A 45 15.91 -19.42 8.04
CA GLN A 45 15.97 -19.09 9.46
C GLN A 45 15.75 -17.62 9.76
N TYR A 46 15.49 -16.81 8.73
CA TYR A 46 15.23 -15.39 8.97
C TYR A 46 13.79 -15.19 9.35
N ILE A 47 13.42 -15.72 10.50
CA ILE A 47 12.03 -15.71 10.98
C ILE A 47 11.56 -14.31 11.29
N LYS A 48 12.44 -13.46 11.82
CA LYS A 48 12.05 -12.12 12.20
C LYS A 48 11.56 -11.29 11.00
N GLY A 49 12.32 -11.34 9.90
CA GLY A 49 11.94 -10.61 8.70
C GLY A 49 10.60 -11.09 8.14
N ARG A 50 10.41 -12.40 8.09
CA ARG A 50 9.16 -12.96 7.59
C ARG A 50 8.00 -12.63 8.50
N SER A 51 8.24 -12.66 9.81
CA SER A 51 7.19 -12.34 10.77
C SER A 51 6.74 -10.88 10.63
N ILE A 52 7.70 -9.95 10.43
CA ILE A 52 7.37 -8.56 10.22
C ILE A 52 6.56 -8.39 8.95
N GLY A 53 6.97 -9.08 7.87
CA GLY A 53 6.25 -8.98 6.61
C GLY A 53 4.84 -9.52 6.66
N LEU A 54 4.61 -10.53 7.49
CA LEU A 54 3.28 -11.14 7.57
C LEU A 54 2.32 -10.34 8.45
N PHE A 55 2.80 -9.38 9.20
CA PHE A 55 1.91 -8.57 10.04
C PHE A 55 0.84 -7.88 9.19
N GLY A 56 1.22 -7.38 8.01
CA GLY A 56 0.27 -6.69 7.16
C GLY A 56 -0.94 -7.54 6.80
N PRO A 57 -0.75 -8.69 6.12
CA PRO A 57 -1.90 -9.52 5.75
C PRO A 57 -2.57 -10.17 6.96
N ASP A 58 -1.82 -10.44 8.03
CA ASP A 58 -2.37 -11.14 9.17
C ASP A 58 -3.21 -10.22 10.07
N ARG A 59 -2.73 -9.03 10.35
CA ARG A 59 -3.43 -8.13 11.29
C ARG A 59 -3.62 -6.73 10.77
N GLY A 60 -2.61 -6.19 10.09
CA GLY A 60 -2.63 -4.80 9.67
C GLY A 60 -3.76 -4.49 8.72
N ALA A 61 -3.99 -5.37 7.75
CA ALA A 61 -5.03 -5.14 6.75
C ALA A 61 -6.40 -5.09 7.39
N ALA A 62 -6.68 -5.99 8.33
CA ALA A 62 -7.98 -6.00 9.01
C ALA A 62 -8.21 -4.72 9.79
N ARG A 63 -7.17 -4.21 10.45
CA ARG A 63 -7.28 -2.97 11.20
C ARG A 63 -7.56 -1.78 10.29
N ILE A 64 -6.87 -1.73 9.16
CA ILE A 64 -7.07 -0.65 8.20
C ILE A 64 -8.47 -0.72 7.62
N LEU A 65 -8.95 -1.91 7.29
CA LEU A 65 -10.30 -2.07 6.75
C LEU A 65 -11.36 -1.61 7.76
N ASP A 66 -11.15 -1.88 9.05
CA ASP A 66 -12.07 -1.41 10.06
C ASP A 66 -12.09 0.12 10.14
N ILE A 67 -10.94 0.75 10.06
CA ILE A 67 -10.85 2.20 10.10
C ILE A 67 -11.54 2.80 8.88
N LEU A 68 -11.29 2.24 7.70
CA LEU A 68 -11.91 2.73 6.50
C LEU A 68 -13.43 2.61 6.57
N ARG A 69 -13.91 1.51 7.12
CA ARG A 69 -15.35 1.33 7.27
C ARG A 69 -15.95 2.34 8.26
N ASN A 70 -15.25 2.57 9.37
CA ASN A 70 -15.75 3.50 10.38
C ASN A 70 -15.85 4.93 9.88
N TYR A 71 -14.97 5.31 8.96
CA TYR A 71 -14.98 6.66 8.41
C TYR A 71 -15.59 6.73 7.01
N ASP A 72 -16.15 5.61 6.54
CA ASP A 72 -16.78 5.53 5.22
C ASP A 72 -15.83 5.98 4.13
N LEU A 73 -14.60 5.51 4.20
CA LEU A 73 -13.59 5.85 3.21
C LEU A 73 -13.31 4.65 2.32
N LYS A 74 -12.94 4.95 1.09
CA LYS A 74 -12.58 3.92 0.13
C LYS A 74 -11.11 4.02 -0.18
N ALA A 75 -10.50 2.89 -0.51
CA ALA A 75 -9.09 2.83 -0.81
C ALA A 75 -8.86 1.81 -1.90
N THR A 76 -7.70 1.90 -2.53
CA THR A 76 -7.27 0.93 -3.52
C THR A 76 -6.20 0.06 -2.90
N TRP A 77 -6.30 -1.25 -3.11
CA TRP A 77 -5.34 -2.19 -2.56
C TRP A 77 -4.58 -2.85 -3.71
N PHE A 78 -3.27 -2.88 -3.58
CA PHE A 78 -2.42 -3.58 -4.53
C PHE A 78 -1.93 -4.84 -3.84
N VAL A 79 -2.38 -6.01 -4.32
CA VAL A 79 -2.16 -7.28 -3.64
C VAL A 79 -1.48 -8.25 -4.59
N PRO A 80 -0.29 -8.75 -4.25
CA PRO A 80 0.33 -9.79 -5.05
C PRO A 80 -0.53 -11.05 -5.04
N THR A 81 -0.46 -11.82 -6.12
CA THR A 81 -1.35 -12.98 -6.26
C THR A 81 -1.12 -14.03 -5.17
N ASP A 82 0.10 -14.20 -4.70
CA ASP A 82 0.35 -15.18 -3.66
C ASP A 82 -0.27 -14.77 -2.32
N MET A 83 -0.50 -13.48 -2.11
CA MET A 83 -1.21 -13.03 -0.92
C MET A 83 -2.70 -13.25 -1.05
N MET A 84 -3.21 -13.34 -2.27
CA MET A 84 -4.63 -13.54 -2.50
C MET A 84 -5.09 -14.97 -2.31
N GLN A 85 -4.16 -15.90 -2.21
CA GLN A 85 -4.51 -17.30 -2.08
C GLN A 85 -4.68 -17.73 -0.63
N GLU A 86 -4.49 -16.87 0.30
CA GLU A 86 -4.60 -17.20 1.72
C GLU A 86 -6.03 -17.29 2.21
#